data_0de4c18e67822a384e8f3f58dadd279a
#
_entry.id   0de4c18e67822a384e8f3f58dadd279a
#
_cell.length_a   1.000
_cell.length_b   1.000
_cell.length_c   1.000
_cell.angle_alpha   90.00
_cell.angle_beta   90.00
_cell.angle_gamma   90.00
#
_symmetry.space_group_name_H-M   'P 1'
#
loop_
_entity.id
_entity.type
_entity.pdbx_description
1 polymer ?
#
loop_
_entity_poly.entity_id
_entity_poly.type
_entity_poly.pdbx_seq_one_letter_code
_entity_poly.pdbx_strand_id
1 'polypeptide(L)'
;MIGYAFSYALLLRLVGIPMDYAGIVLIMFAGAVGVMVPSAPSGAGVFHASVTSAFVLMNRNASEGLFYATTIHLAQFILQSVFAIVLYLYWIVDRRKRGLGKAEFSLKESEVIEVESSK
;
A
#
# COMPACT_ATOMS: atom_id res chain seq x y z
N MET A 1 9.76 6.85 -2.83
CA MET A 1 10.45 6.19 -3.95
C MET A 1 11.45 5.12 -3.51
N ILE A 2 12.33 5.38 -2.56
CA ILE A 2 13.34 4.40 -2.08
C ILE A 2 12.70 3.11 -1.55
N GLY A 3 11.58 3.19 -0.83
CA GLY A 3 10.88 2.01 -0.31
C GLY A 3 10.32 1.08 -1.39
N TYR A 4 9.84 1.63 -2.50
CA TYR A 4 9.37 0.81 -3.64
C TYR A 4 10.54 0.09 -4.31
N ALA A 5 11.65 0.78 -4.57
CA ALA A 5 12.85 0.16 -5.14
C ALA A 5 13.38 -0.98 -4.26
N PHE A 6 13.39 -0.76 -2.96
CA PHE A 6 13.81 -1.77 -1.99
C PHE A 6 12.86 -2.99 -2.01
N SER A 7 11.54 -2.79 -2.07
CA SER A 7 10.56 -3.88 -2.15
C SER A 7 10.73 -4.70 -3.43
N TYR A 8 10.94 -4.04 -4.57
CA TYR A 8 11.21 -4.72 -5.85
C TYR A 8 12.50 -5.53 -5.82
N ALA A 9 13.59 -4.94 -5.32
CA ALA A 9 14.87 -5.62 -5.20
C ALA A 9 14.82 -6.82 -4.22
N LEU A 10 14.16 -6.64 -3.08
CA LEU A 10 14.00 -7.69 -2.07
C LEU A 10 13.20 -8.86 -2.64
N LEU A 11 12.10 -8.58 -3.35
CA LEU A 11 11.27 -9.63 -3.93
C LEU A 11 11.99 -10.39 -5.04
N LEU A 12 12.76 -9.71 -5.90
CA LEU A 12 13.61 -10.35 -6.91
C LEU A 12 14.61 -11.33 -6.26
N ARG A 13 15.21 -10.94 -5.13
CA ARG A 13 16.11 -11.82 -4.39
C ARG A 13 15.38 -13.02 -3.78
N LEU A 14 14.19 -12.80 -3.20
CA LEU A 14 13.39 -13.88 -2.59
C LEU A 14 12.91 -14.89 -3.61
N VAL A 15 12.58 -14.43 -4.82
CA VAL A 15 12.15 -15.28 -5.94
C VAL A 15 13.34 -15.96 -6.66
N GLY A 16 14.57 -15.59 -6.29
CA GLY A 16 15.79 -16.17 -6.88
C GLY A 16 16.10 -15.68 -8.29
N ILE A 17 15.60 -14.51 -8.68
CA ILE A 17 15.88 -13.88 -9.98
C ILE A 17 16.99 -12.85 -9.79
N PRO A 18 18.25 -13.16 -10.09
CA PRO A 18 19.34 -12.20 -10.01
C PRO A 18 19.16 -11.13 -11.07
N MET A 19 19.17 -9.87 -10.65
CA MET A 19 19.02 -8.73 -11.54
C MET A 19 19.92 -7.58 -11.09
N ASP A 20 20.48 -6.87 -12.07
CA ASP A 20 21.28 -5.69 -11.83
C ASP A 20 20.39 -4.46 -11.53
N TYR A 21 21.00 -3.37 -11.12
CA TYR A 21 20.28 -2.14 -10.78
C TYR A 21 19.47 -1.59 -11.96
N ALA A 22 20.03 -1.65 -13.18
CA ALA A 22 19.36 -1.17 -14.39
C ALA A 22 18.09 -1.96 -14.67
N GLY A 23 18.13 -3.29 -14.52
CA GLY A 23 16.96 -4.15 -14.66
C GLY A 23 15.88 -3.86 -13.63
N ILE A 24 16.24 -3.61 -12.38
CA ILE A 24 15.29 -3.23 -11.32
C ILE A 24 14.58 -1.92 -11.69
N VAL A 25 15.33 -0.91 -12.14
CA VAL A 25 14.78 0.39 -12.56
C VAL A 25 13.85 0.23 -13.76
N LEU A 26 14.23 -0.60 -14.75
CA LEU A 26 13.40 -0.86 -15.93
C LEU A 26 12.06 -1.52 -15.53
N ILE A 27 12.08 -2.52 -14.65
CA ILE A 27 10.87 -3.18 -14.18
C ILE A 27 9.98 -2.20 -13.42
N MET A 28 10.55 -1.38 -12.54
CA MET A 28 9.80 -0.34 -11.81
C MET A 28 9.14 0.65 -12.77
N PHE A 29 9.87 1.10 -13.78
CA PHE A 29 9.35 2.01 -14.79
C PHE A 29 8.23 1.35 -15.60
N ALA A 30 8.43 0.12 -16.08
CA ALA A 30 7.42 -0.63 -16.81
C ALA A 30 6.14 -0.83 -15.99
N GLY A 31 6.28 -1.18 -14.70
CA GLY A 31 5.16 -1.31 -13.78
C GLY A 31 4.40 0.00 -13.58
N ALA A 32 5.12 1.12 -13.43
CA ALA A 32 4.52 2.45 -13.30
C ALA A 32 3.73 2.85 -14.56
N VAL A 33 4.30 2.63 -15.75
CA VAL A 33 3.61 2.89 -17.03
C VAL A 33 2.38 2.00 -17.16
N GLY A 34 2.48 0.73 -16.78
CA GLY A 34 1.35 -0.21 -16.83
C GLY A 34 0.16 0.22 -15.97
N VAL A 35 0.41 0.79 -14.80
CA VAL A 35 -0.66 1.28 -13.92
C VAL A 35 -1.28 2.59 -14.43
N MET A 36 -0.54 3.39 -15.21
CA MET A 36 -1.07 4.63 -15.80
C MET A 36 -2.13 4.41 -16.88
N VAL A 37 -2.17 3.24 -17.49
CA VAL A 37 -3.18 2.93 -18.51
C VAL A 37 -4.50 2.57 -17.83
N PRO A 38 -5.58 3.35 -18.03
CA PRO A 38 -6.89 3.04 -17.48
C PRO A 38 -7.40 1.73 -18.07
N SER A 39 -7.37 0.69 -17.30
CA SER A 39 -7.76 -0.67 -17.65
C SER A 39 -8.66 -1.26 -16.55
N ALA A 40 -8.66 -2.57 -16.36
CA ALA A 40 -9.41 -3.24 -15.30
C ALA A 40 -9.09 -2.66 -13.90
N PRO A 41 -9.97 -2.86 -12.90
CA PRO A 41 -9.70 -2.49 -11.51
C PRO A 41 -8.33 -2.97 -11.07
N SER A 42 -7.55 -2.09 -10.41
CA SER A 42 -6.15 -2.31 -10.02
C SER A 42 -5.10 -2.43 -11.15
N GLY A 43 -5.46 -2.22 -12.43
CA GLY A 43 -4.52 -2.26 -13.56
C GLY A 43 -3.85 -3.62 -13.80
N ALA A 44 -4.40 -4.70 -13.24
CA ALA A 44 -3.74 -6.00 -13.15
C ALA A 44 -3.23 -6.53 -14.51
N GLY A 45 -4.05 -6.47 -15.56
CA GLY A 45 -3.67 -6.99 -16.87
C GLY A 45 -2.52 -6.22 -17.52
N VAL A 46 -2.62 -4.89 -17.54
CA VAL A 46 -1.62 -4.02 -18.17
C VAL A 46 -0.33 -4.00 -17.36
N PHE A 47 -0.40 -3.99 -16.05
CA PHE A 47 0.76 -4.11 -15.18
C PHE A 47 1.56 -5.39 -15.48
N HIS A 48 0.87 -6.54 -15.54
CA HIS A 48 1.52 -7.82 -15.83
C HIS A 48 2.15 -7.83 -17.24
N ALA A 49 1.44 -7.32 -18.25
CA ALA A 49 1.97 -7.21 -19.59
C ALA A 49 3.21 -6.30 -19.67
N SER A 50 3.17 -5.15 -19.01
CA SER A 50 4.30 -4.19 -19.01
C SER A 50 5.53 -4.76 -18.31
N VAL A 51 5.39 -5.38 -17.17
CA VAL A 51 6.50 -6.01 -16.43
C VAL A 51 7.05 -7.20 -17.21
N THR A 52 6.18 -8.05 -17.78
CA THR A 52 6.60 -9.17 -18.63
C THR A 52 7.38 -8.68 -19.85
N SER A 53 6.93 -7.61 -20.50
CA SER A 53 7.64 -6.99 -21.62
C SER A 53 9.03 -6.49 -21.23
N ALA A 54 9.20 -5.92 -20.04
CA ALA A 54 10.49 -5.51 -19.53
C ALA A 54 11.47 -6.70 -19.39
N PHE A 55 10.98 -7.86 -18.93
CA PHE A 55 11.80 -9.09 -18.86
C PHE A 55 12.23 -9.55 -20.26
N VAL A 56 11.32 -9.54 -21.24
CA VAL A 56 11.62 -9.89 -22.63
C VAL A 56 12.65 -8.93 -23.22
N LEU A 57 12.54 -7.63 -22.97
CA LEU A 57 13.53 -6.64 -23.42
C LEU A 57 14.93 -6.88 -22.85
N MET A 58 15.02 -7.49 -21.67
CA MET A 58 16.28 -7.90 -21.05
C MET A 58 16.76 -9.29 -21.50
N ASN A 59 16.20 -9.86 -22.57
CA ASN A 59 16.46 -11.22 -23.04
C ASN A 59 16.19 -12.32 -21.99
N ARG A 60 15.21 -12.09 -21.12
CA ARG A 60 14.74 -13.07 -20.15
C ARG A 60 13.42 -13.72 -20.56
N ASN A 61 13.08 -14.84 -19.94
CA ASN A 61 11.86 -15.55 -20.24
C ASN A 61 10.61 -14.76 -19.83
N ALA A 62 9.62 -14.71 -20.71
CA ALA A 62 8.33 -14.07 -20.43
C ALA A 62 7.62 -14.72 -19.23
N SER A 63 7.79 -16.03 -19.02
CA SER A 63 7.23 -16.75 -17.87
C SER A 63 7.82 -16.27 -16.54
N GLU A 64 9.11 -15.96 -16.47
CA GLU A 64 9.75 -15.36 -15.29
C GLU A 64 9.15 -13.98 -15.00
N GLY A 65 8.97 -13.16 -16.05
CA GLY A 65 8.37 -11.84 -15.95
C GLY A 65 6.93 -11.88 -15.45
N LEU A 66 6.12 -12.80 -15.99
CA LEU A 66 4.74 -12.98 -15.56
C LEU A 66 4.66 -13.46 -14.10
N PHE A 67 5.48 -14.43 -13.73
CA PHE A 67 5.55 -14.94 -12.37
C PHE A 67 5.93 -13.85 -11.38
N TYR A 68 6.97 -13.07 -11.71
CA TYR A 68 7.41 -11.94 -10.91
C TYR A 68 6.32 -10.86 -10.80
N ALA A 69 5.70 -10.46 -11.92
CA ALA A 69 4.63 -9.47 -11.94
C ALA A 69 3.46 -9.88 -11.04
N THR A 70 3.05 -11.15 -11.12
CA THR A 70 1.96 -11.68 -10.27
C THR A 70 2.36 -11.66 -8.80
N THR A 71 3.57 -12.08 -8.48
CA THR A 71 4.05 -12.15 -7.10
C THR A 71 4.17 -10.77 -6.47
N ILE A 72 4.73 -9.78 -7.18
CA ILE A 72 4.87 -8.43 -6.64
C ILE A 72 3.52 -7.73 -6.53
N HIS A 73 2.62 -7.93 -7.49
CA HIS A 73 1.29 -7.34 -7.45
C HIS A 73 0.50 -7.87 -6.25
N LEU A 74 0.54 -9.17 -6.02
CA LEU A 74 -0.10 -9.81 -4.87
C LEU A 74 0.52 -9.35 -3.54
N ALA A 75 1.85 -9.31 -3.46
CA ALA A 75 2.56 -8.83 -2.27
C ALA A 75 2.21 -7.37 -1.93
N GLN A 76 2.17 -6.49 -2.93
CA GLN A 76 1.76 -5.10 -2.75
C GLN A 76 0.31 -4.98 -2.30
N PHE A 77 -0.59 -5.78 -2.87
CA PHE A 77 -2.00 -5.78 -2.49
C PHE A 77 -2.19 -6.19 -1.04
N ILE A 78 -1.53 -7.26 -0.60
CA ILE A 78 -1.55 -7.72 0.79
C ILE A 78 -1.00 -6.64 1.72
N LEU A 79 0.16 -6.07 1.40
CA LEU A 79 0.80 -5.04 2.22
C LEU A 79 -0.07 -3.80 2.37
N GLN A 80 -0.66 -3.32 1.29
CA GLN A 80 -1.57 -2.17 1.29
C GLN A 80 -2.84 -2.46 2.10
N SER A 81 -3.39 -3.67 1.98
CA SER A 81 -4.59 -4.08 2.73
C SER A 81 -4.31 -4.12 4.23
N VAL A 82 -3.18 -4.70 4.65
CA VAL A 82 -2.76 -4.73 6.06
C VAL A 82 -2.58 -3.31 6.59
N PHE A 83 -1.89 -2.46 5.83
CA PHE A 83 -1.67 -1.06 6.24
C PHE A 83 -2.99 -0.28 6.37
N ALA A 84 -3.92 -0.47 5.42
CA ALA A 84 -5.24 0.16 5.47
C ALA A 84 -6.04 -0.30 6.69
N ILE A 85 -6.01 -1.59 7.02
CA ILE A 85 -6.68 -2.13 8.21
C ILE A 85 -6.09 -1.54 9.49
N VAL A 86 -4.76 -1.46 9.61
CA VAL A 86 -4.09 -0.88 10.78
C VAL A 86 -4.47 0.60 10.96
N LEU A 87 -4.44 1.39 9.88
CA LEU A 87 -4.85 2.79 9.92
C LEU A 87 -6.33 2.95 10.29
N TYR A 88 -7.20 2.09 9.76
CA TYR A 88 -8.62 2.10 10.07
C TYR A 88 -8.89 1.79 11.55
N LEU A 89 -8.22 0.78 12.10
CA LEU A 89 -8.31 0.45 13.52
C LEU A 89 -7.79 1.58 14.40
N TYR A 90 -6.64 2.18 14.04
CA TYR A 90 -6.11 3.35 14.73
C TYR A 90 -7.11 4.51 14.73
N TRP A 91 -7.71 4.81 13.57
CA TRP A 91 -8.70 5.86 13.44
C TRP A 91 -9.94 5.62 14.30
N ILE A 92 -10.45 4.36 14.36
CA ILE A 92 -11.59 4.00 15.23
C ILE A 92 -11.26 4.24 16.69
N VAL A 93 -10.08 3.81 17.13
CA VAL A 93 -9.63 3.97 18.55
C VAL A 93 -9.48 5.44 18.90
N ASP A 94 -8.86 6.23 18.02
CA ASP A 94 -8.69 7.67 18.20
C ASP A 94 -10.05 8.40 18.26
N ARG A 95 -10.97 8.05 17.37
CA ARG A 95 -12.32 8.61 17.35
C ARG A 95 -13.11 8.30 18.63
N ARG A 96 -12.98 7.07 19.17
CA ARG A 96 -13.59 6.68 20.45
C ARG A 96 -13.03 7.49 21.60
N LYS A 97 -11.71 7.65 21.68
CA LYS A 97 -11.06 8.47 22.72
C LYS A 97 -11.53 9.91 22.72
N ARG A 98 -11.63 10.52 21.55
CA ARG A 98 -12.13 11.90 21.39
C ARG A 98 -13.61 12.03 21.75
N GLY A 99 -14.42 11.02 21.45
CA GLY A 99 -15.84 10.98 21.81
C GLY A 99 -16.05 10.90 23.33
N LEU A 100 -15.26 10.07 24.02
CA LEU A 100 -15.30 9.94 25.47
C LEU A 100 -14.84 11.24 26.16
N GLY A 101 -13.79 11.88 25.67
CA GLY A 101 -13.32 13.16 26.21
C GLY A 101 -14.34 14.30 26.09
N LYS A 102 -15.08 14.35 24.99
CA LYS A 102 -16.17 15.33 24.83
C LYS A 102 -17.33 15.08 25.77
N ALA A 103 -17.71 13.81 25.99
CA ALA A 103 -18.77 13.44 26.91
C ALA A 103 -18.41 13.79 28.36
N GLU A 104 -17.17 13.50 28.76
CA GLU A 104 -16.67 13.84 30.11
C GLU A 104 -16.61 15.35 30.34
N PHE A 105 -16.17 16.12 29.33
CA PHE A 105 -16.16 17.58 29.42
C PHE A 105 -17.58 18.15 29.57
N SER A 106 -18.54 17.66 28.79
CA SER A 106 -19.94 18.09 28.87
C SER A 106 -20.59 17.77 30.23
N LEU A 107 -20.27 16.63 30.83
CA LEU A 107 -20.75 16.28 32.16
C LEU A 107 -20.21 17.22 33.24
N LYS A 108 -18.91 17.55 33.18
CA LYS A 108 -18.29 18.51 34.11
C LYS A 108 -18.89 19.91 34.00
N GLU A 109 -19.16 20.34 32.76
CA GLU A 109 -19.76 21.65 32.52
C GLU A 109 -21.20 21.75 33.08
N SER A 110 -22.00 20.70 32.91
CA SER A 110 -23.33 20.61 33.49
C SER A 110 -23.33 20.59 35.02
N GLU A 111 -22.39 19.89 35.64
CA GLU A 111 -22.24 19.83 37.09
C GLU A 111 -21.87 21.20 37.70
N VAL A 112 -20.97 21.94 37.03
CA VAL A 112 -20.60 23.30 37.45
C VAL A 112 -21.79 24.25 37.40
N ILE A 113 -22.59 24.20 36.30
CA ILE A 113 -23.76 25.04 36.14
C ILE A 113 -24.83 24.76 37.24
N GLU A 114 -25.01 23.47 37.58
CA GLU A 114 -25.97 23.05 38.61
C GLU A 114 -25.58 23.56 40.00
N VAL A 115 -24.31 23.50 40.35
CA VAL A 115 -23.75 24.02 41.60
C VAL A 115 -23.88 25.55 41.70
N GLU A 116 -23.69 26.26 40.59
CA GLU A 116 -23.77 27.73 40.52
C GLU A 116 -25.21 28.21 40.63
N SER A 117 -26.16 27.46 40.08
CA SER A 117 -27.61 27.78 40.13
C SER A 117 -28.25 27.51 41.50
N SER A 118 -27.59 26.73 42.33
CA SER A 118 -28.06 26.35 43.69
C SER A 118 -27.66 27.33 44.80
N LYS A 119 -26.86 28.36 44.46
CA LYS A 119 -26.46 29.44 45.37
C LYS A 119 -27.31 30.68 45.20
#